data_2352836135749e5df8f6bb2649145980
#
_entry.id   2352836135749e5df8f6bb2649145980
#
_cell.length_a   1.000
_cell.length_b   1.000
_cell.length_c   1.000
_cell.angle_alpha   90.00
_cell.angle_beta   90.00
_cell.angle_gamma   90.00
#
_symmetry.space_group_name_H-M   'P 1'
#
loop_
_entity.id
_entity.type
_entity.pdbx_description
1 polymer ?
#
loop_
_entity_poly.entity_id
_entity_poly.type
_entity_poly.pdbx_seq_one_letter_code
_entity_poly.pdbx_strand_id
1 'polypeptide(L)'
;MKSVQTVSPIYLGFASQKGGVGKSSLAEVLASILYYEKGIPLAVVDCDGTQESFYKLRERERNIIDESPDIAEQLKAFFSKFGKRAYTIFRTKPEEALIQVKQLLTQTEEDIRLVIFDFPGHAGTTELLNLSLEMDYIISPIEADPQSLVSSFAYAKTVRDLGISLEDARIQDLLLLWNKINRSASTVVIDHYSDYAKSEDINLFDTRIYHSVKFARELAQGGVKGVFRSSYLPPVASLRTGTGVNEWVEEVCRRFKISTE
;
A
#
# COMPACT_ATOMS: atom_id res chain seq x y z
N MET A 1 -20.44 12.97 22.51
CA MET A 1 -20.41 13.86 21.34
C MET A 1 -19.59 13.13 20.29
N LYS A 2 -20.17 12.80 19.11
CA LYS A 2 -19.37 12.24 18.00
C LYS A 2 -18.36 13.30 17.61
N SER A 3 -17.07 12.99 17.63
CA SER A 3 -16.04 13.84 17.04
C SER A 3 -16.39 13.98 15.56
N VAL A 4 -16.72 15.18 15.12
CA VAL A 4 -16.88 15.45 13.69
C VAL A 4 -15.49 15.29 13.08
N GLN A 5 -15.33 14.36 12.17
CA GLN A 5 -14.11 14.20 11.41
C GLN A 5 -13.85 15.51 10.66
N THR A 6 -12.81 16.23 11.05
CA THR A 6 -12.56 17.60 10.60
C THR A 6 -11.85 17.66 9.26
N VAL A 7 -11.25 16.55 8.80
CA VAL A 7 -10.51 16.45 7.54
C VAL A 7 -10.91 15.17 6.80
N SER A 8 -11.15 15.27 5.50
CA SER A 8 -11.37 14.08 4.66
C SER A 8 -10.08 13.26 4.60
N PRO A 9 -10.14 11.92 4.79
CA PRO A 9 -8.95 11.10 4.68
C PRO A 9 -8.37 11.11 3.27
N ILE A 10 -7.06 10.91 3.18
CA ILE A 10 -6.38 10.66 1.91
C ILE A 10 -6.75 9.24 1.46
N TYR A 11 -7.13 9.08 0.19
CA TYR A 11 -7.37 7.80 -0.46
C TYR A 11 -6.14 7.42 -1.29
N LEU A 12 -5.44 6.36 -0.89
CA LEU A 12 -4.22 5.88 -1.52
C LEU A 12 -4.44 4.51 -2.15
N GLY A 13 -4.41 4.44 -3.48
CA GLY A 13 -4.54 3.20 -4.24
C GLY A 13 -3.20 2.52 -4.50
N PHE A 14 -3.16 1.20 -4.38
CA PHE A 14 -2.10 0.37 -4.96
C PHE A 14 -2.67 -0.34 -6.18
N ALA A 15 -2.25 0.07 -7.37
CA ALA A 15 -2.79 -0.44 -8.63
C ALA A 15 -1.68 -0.81 -9.61
N SER A 16 -1.89 -1.81 -10.46
CA SER A 16 -0.97 -2.17 -11.54
C SER A 16 -1.68 -2.96 -12.63
N GLN A 17 -1.12 -2.95 -13.83
CA GLN A 17 -1.60 -3.75 -14.97
C GLN A 17 -1.11 -5.19 -14.94
N LYS A 18 -0.10 -5.51 -14.15
CA LYS A 18 0.48 -6.84 -14.05
C LYS A 18 0.27 -7.43 -12.66
N GLY A 19 -0.15 -8.69 -12.61
CA GLY A 19 -0.18 -9.46 -11.37
C GLY A 19 1.23 -9.77 -10.86
N GLY A 20 1.38 -9.93 -9.54
CA GLY A 20 2.64 -10.36 -8.94
C GLY A 20 3.73 -9.29 -8.80
N VAL A 21 3.51 -8.05 -9.23
CA VAL A 21 4.52 -6.97 -9.09
C VAL A 21 4.74 -6.47 -7.66
N GLY A 22 4.02 -7.03 -6.69
CA GLY A 22 4.22 -6.73 -5.26
C GLY A 22 3.33 -5.64 -4.68
N LYS A 23 2.20 -5.28 -5.32
CA LYS A 23 1.24 -4.29 -4.79
C LYS A 23 0.88 -4.53 -3.33
N SER A 24 0.21 -5.65 -3.07
CA SER A 24 -0.26 -6.00 -1.73
C SER A 24 0.86 -6.06 -0.71
N SER A 25 2.00 -6.67 -1.07
CA SER A 25 3.16 -6.74 -0.16
C SER A 25 3.73 -5.37 0.22
N LEU A 26 3.76 -4.43 -0.73
CA LEU A 26 4.19 -3.05 -0.46
C LEU A 26 3.14 -2.28 0.35
N ALA A 27 1.86 -2.46 0.02
CA ALA A 27 0.75 -1.87 0.76
C ALA A 27 0.71 -2.36 2.23
N GLU A 28 0.92 -3.66 2.47
CA GLU A 28 1.03 -4.27 3.81
C GLU A 28 2.17 -3.64 4.63
N VAL A 29 3.36 -3.53 4.01
CA VAL A 29 4.54 -2.93 4.65
C VAL A 29 4.30 -1.45 4.94
N LEU A 30 3.76 -0.69 3.98
CA LEU A 30 3.46 0.72 4.17
C LEU A 30 2.43 0.94 5.27
N ALA A 31 1.30 0.23 5.23
CA ALA A 31 0.24 0.34 6.21
C ALA A 31 0.75 0.09 7.63
N SER A 32 1.53 -0.98 7.82
CA SER A 32 2.05 -1.34 9.14
C SER A 32 3.05 -0.31 9.68
N ILE A 33 3.94 0.23 8.85
CA ILE A 33 4.89 1.28 9.26
C ILE A 33 4.14 2.58 9.58
N LEU A 34 3.23 3.02 8.71
CA LEU A 34 2.48 4.25 8.92
C LEU A 34 1.64 4.18 10.19
N TYR A 35 0.96 3.06 10.44
CA TYR A 35 0.10 2.92 11.60
C TYR A 35 0.87 2.73 12.90
N TYR A 36 1.79 1.75 12.93
CA TYR A 36 2.43 1.33 14.19
C TYR A 36 3.66 2.15 14.57
N GLU A 37 4.40 2.71 13.61
CA GLU A 37 5.59 3.50 13.90
C GLU A 37 5.34 5.01 13.77
N LYS A 38 4.62 5.43 12.72
CA LYS A 38 4.36 6.86 12.49
C LYS A 38 3.06 7.34 13.14
N GLY A 39 2.23 6.43 13.70
CA GLY A 39 1.01 6.79 14.44
C GLY A 39 -0.14 7.31 13.57
N ILE A 40 -0.08 7.15 12.24
CA ILE A 40 -1.12 7.60 11.30
C ILE A 40 -2.36 6.69 11.42
N PRO A 41 -3.53 7.20 11.85
CA PRO A 41 -4.75 6.42 11.86
C PRO A 41 -5.17 6.06 10.44
N LEU A 42 -5.31 4.77 10.15
CA LEU A 42 -5.65 4.31 8.81
C LEU A 42 -6.58 3.09 8.80
N ALA A 43 -7.21 2.89 7.65
CA ALA A 43 -7.92 1.66 7.30
C ALA A 43 -7.42 1.11 5.97
N VAL A 44 -7.63 -0.17 5.74
CA VAL A 44 -7.25 -0.85 4.50
C VAL A 44 -8.49 -1.48 3.87
N VAL A 45 -8.63 -1.29 2.57
CA VAL A 45 -9.67 -1.87 1.74
C VAL A 45 -9.01 -2.85 0.78
N ASP A 46 -9.28 -4.15 0.98
CA ASP A 46 -8.84 -5.20 0.09
C ASP A 46 -9.90 -5.37 -1.02
N CYS A 47 -9.58 -4.86 -2.21
CA CYS A 47 -10.48 -4.90 -3.38
C CYS A 47 -10.21 -6.12 -4.29
N ASP A 48 -9.22 -6.97 -3.98
CA ASP A 48 -8.90 -8.17 -4.77
C ASP A 48 -9.70 -9.37 -4.25
N GLY A 49 -10.95 -9.47 -4.70
CA GLY A 49 -11.84 -10.59 -4.30
C GLY A 49 -11.36 -11.99 -4.69
N THR A 50 -10.30 -12.13 -5.49
CA THR A 50 -9.73 -13.43 -5.86
C THR A 50 -8.55 -13.82 -4.99
N GLN A 51 -7.65 -12.88 -4.70
CA GLN A 51 -6.45 -13.13 -3.89
C GLN A 51 -6.66 -12.80 -2.43
N GLU A 52 -7.42 -11.73 -2.11
CA GLU A 52 -7.72 -11.27 -0.74
C GLU A 52 -6.46 -11.19 0.14
N SER A 53 -5.41 -10.57 -0.38
CA SER A 53 -4.06 -10.65 0.18
C SER A 53 -3.98 -10.14 1.62
N PHE A 54 -4.54 -8.95 1.89
CA PHE A 54 -4.57 -8.38 3.24
C PHE A 54 -5.46 -9.16 4.19
N TYR A 55 -6.65 -9.53 3.72
CA TYR A 55 -7.60 -10.25 4.55
C TYR A 55 -7.07 -11.62 4.94
N LYS A 56 -6.54 -12.37 3.97
CA LYS A 56 -5.92 -13.68 4.24
C LYS A 56 -4.65 -13.59 5.09
N LEU A 57 -3.85 -12.53 4.94
CA LEU A 57 -2.72 -12.30 5.84
C LEU A 57 -3.21 -12.17 7.29
N ARG A 58 -4.22 -11.33 7.53
CA ARG A 58 -4.80 -11.14 8.87
C ARG A 58 -5.39 -12.43 9.44
N GLU A 59 -6.06 -13.25 8.62
CA GLU A 59 -6.60 -14.55 9.06
C GLU A 59 -5.50 -15.54 9.40
N ARG A 60 -4.47 -15.68 8.56
CA ARG A 60 -3.31 -16.55 8.86
C ARG A 60 -2.64 -16.15 10.17
N GLU A 61 -2.44 -14.86 10.36
CA GLU A 61 -1.81 -14.36 11.59
C GLU A 61 -2.68 -14.61 12.83
N ARG A 62 -4.01 -14.48 12.73
CA ARG A 62 -4.93 -14.85 13.82
C ARG A 62 -4.78 -16.31 14.21
N ASN A 63 -4.77 -17.22 13.24
CA ASN A 63 -4.61 -18.64 13.53
C ASN A 63 -3.28 -18.92 14.24
N ILE A 64 -2.19 -18.28 13.79
CA ILE A 64 -0.87 -18.41 14.45
C ILE A 64 -0.90 -17.87 15.88
N ILE A 65 -1.58 -16.76 16.12
CA ILE A 65 -1.72 -16.15 17.45
C ILE A 65 -2.53 -17.08 18.38
N ASP A 66 -3.61 -17.66 17.87
CA ASP A 66 -4.48 -18.57 18.63
C ASP A 66 -3.75 -19.88 18.96
N GLU A 67 -2.87 -20.35 18.09
CA GLU A 67 -2.08 -21.58 18.26
C GLU A 67 -0.80 -21.39 19.10
N SER A 68 -0.33 -20.14 19.29
CA SER A 68 0.95 -19.85 19.95
C SER A 68 0.81 -18.86 21.10
N PRO A 69 0.72 -19.36 22.37
CA PRO A 69 0.64 -18.48 23.54
C PRO A 69 1.79 -17.48 23.66
N ASP A 70 3.00 -17.87 23.27
CA ASP A 70 4.18 -17.01 23.32
C ASP A 70 4.05 -15.82 22.37
N ILE A 71 3.53 -16.02 21.15
CA ILE A 71 3.28 -14.97 20.19
C ILE A 71 2.13 -14.08 20.67
N ALA A 72 1.07 -14.68 21.20
CA ALA A 72 -0.06 -13.95 21.77
C ALA A 72 0.38 -13.02 22.91
N GLU A 73 1.26 -13.48 23.80
CA GLU A 73 1.79 -12.67 24.91
C GLU A 73 2.67 -11.52 24.38
N GLN A 74 3.57 -11.79 23.41
CA GLN A 74 4.41 -10.76 22.80
C GLN A 74 3.56 -9.67 22.10
N LEU A 75 2.53 -10.07 21.36
CA LEU A 75 1.62 -9.12 20.71
C LEU A 75 0.78 -8.36 21.75
N LYS A 76 0.29 -9.01 22.81
CA LYS A 76 -0.41 -8.34 23.90
C LYS A 76 0.47 -7.26 24.55
N ALA A 77 1.74 -7.57 24.80
CA ALA A 77 2.69 -6.61 25.34
C ALA A 77 2.93 -5.43 24.37
N PHE A 78 3.06 -5.71 23.07
CA PHE A 78 3.18 -4.70 22.04
C PHE A 78 1.95 -3.77 22.01
N PHE A 79 0.73 -4.32 21.93
CA PHE A 79 -0.49 -3.53 21.88
C PHE A 79 -0.80 -2.78 23.18
N SER A 80 -0.43 -3.33 24.32
CA SER A 80 -0.53 -2.62 25.61
C SER A 80 0.36 -1.38 25.63
N LYS A 81 1.56 -1.45 25.04
CA LYS A 81 2.47 -0.32 24.91
C LYS A 81 2.02 0.66 23.82
N PHE A 82 1.50 0.14 22.73
CA PHE A 82 1.02 0.95 21.60
C PHE A 82 -0.24 1.76 21.94
N GLY A 83 -1.09 1.24 22.85
CA GLY A 83 -2.28 1.92 23.34
C GLY A 83 -3.47 1.97 22.37
N LYS A 84 -3.37 1.30 21.21
CA LYS A 84 -4.42 1.23 20.19
C LYS A 84 -4.63 -0.22 19.75
N ARG A 85 -5.76 -0.48 19.07
CA ARG A 85 -6.02 -1.76 18.41
C ARG A 85 -5.30 -1.82 17.05
N ALA A 86 -5.27 -2.99 16.43
CA ALA A 86 -4.82 -3.14 15.07
C ALA A 86 -5.75 -2.38 14.09
N TYR A 87 -5.18 -1.79 13.05
CA TYR A 87 -5.98 -1.04 12.06
C TYR A 87 -7.03 -1.93 11.39
N THR A 88 -8.12 -1.29 10.97
CA THR A 88 -9.23 -1.97 10.30
C THR A 88 -8.82 -2.44 8.91
N ILE A 89 -9.14 -3.70 8.59
CA ILE A 89 -9.04 -4.26 7.25
C ILE A 89 -10.42 -4.84 6.91
N PHE A 90 -10.96 -4.49 5.76
CA PHE A 90 -12.14 -5.13 5.22
C PHE A 90 -11.97 -5.42 3.74
N ARG A 91 -12.68 -6.45 3.28
CA ARG A 91 -12.69 -6.86 1.87
C ARG A 91 -13.98 -6.41 1.21
N THR A 92 -13.90 -6.00 -0.03
CA THR A 92 -15.05 -5.60 -0.82
C THR A 92 -14.75 -5.70 -2.31
N LYS A 93 -15.78 -5.63 -3.12
CA LYS A 93 -15.59 -5.45 -4.55
C LYS A 93 -15.24 -3.99 -4.86
N PRO A 94 -14.51 -3.73 -5.96
CA PRO A 94 -14.15 -2.37 -6.35
C PRO A 94 -15.35 -1.40 -6.42
N GLU A 95 -16.50 -1.87 -6.92
CA GLU A 95 -17.70 -1.07 -7.11
C GLU A 95 -18.35 -0.62 -5.78
N GLU A 96 -18.12 -1.38 -4.71
CA GLU A 96 -18.68 -1.13 -3.38
C GLU A 96 -17.70 -0.41 -2.44
N ALA A 97 -16.43 -0.32 -2.83
CA ALA A 97 -15.34 0.11 -1.95
C ALA A 97 -15.59 1.49 -1.32
N LEU A 98 -15.98 2.47 -2.11
CA LEU A 98 -16.23 3.83 -1.63
C LEU A 98 -17.45 3.92 -0.71
N ILE A 99 -18.49 3.13 -0.98
CA ILE A 99 -19.70 3.08 -0.15
C ILE A 99 -19.34 2.53 1.23
N GLN A 100 -18.57 1.44 1.27
CA GLN A 100 -18.15 0.82 2.54
C GLN A 100 -17.18 1.71 3.32
N VAL A 101 -16.27 2.42 2.64
CA VAL A 101 -15.41 3.42 3.30
C VAL A 101 -16.25 4.54 3.93
N LYS A 102 -17.21 5.11 3.20
CA LYS A 102 -18.10 6.14 3.75
C LYS A 102 -18.87 5.63 4.98
N GLN A 103 -19.34 4.39 4.96
CA GLN A 103 -19.99 3.77 6.10
C GLN A 103 -19.04 3.62 7.29
N LEU A 104 -17.81 3.11 7.06
CA LEU A 104 -16.80 3.01 8.10
C LEU A 104 -16.53 4.36 8.76
N LEU A 105 -16.29 5.39 7.95
CA LEU A 105 -15.97 6.74 8.44
C LEU A 105 -17.10 7.37 9.27
N THR A 106 -18.36 6.98 9.01
CA THR A 106 -19.51 7.44 9.81
C THR A 106 -19.72 6.66 11.10
N GLN A 107 -19.21 5.42 11.17
CA GLN A 107 -19.43 4.52 12.31
C GLN A 107 -18.26 4.49 13.29
N THR A 108 -17.05 4.81 12.84
CA THR A 108 -15.85 4.80 13.68
C THR A 108 -15.74 6.09 14.52
N GLU A 109 -15.18 5.93 15.73
CA GLU A 109 -14.76 7.06 16.56
C GLU A 109 -13.29 7.44 16.32
N GLU A 110 -12.55 6.63 15.54
CA GLU A 110 -11.16 6.89 15.18
C GLU A 110 -11.11 7.94 14.07
N ASP A 111 -10.26 8.96 14.22
CA ASP A 111 -10.01 9.98 13.19
C ASP A 111 -9.12 9.40 12.08
N ILE A 112 -9.72 8.59 11.20
CA ILE A 112 -9.00 7.96 10.09
C ILE A 112 -8.52 9.03 9.12
N ARG A 113 -7.20 9.12 8.91
CA ARG A 113 -6.55 10.11 8.04
C ARG A 113 -6.10 9.54 6.70
N LEU A 114 -6.00 8.22 6.60
CA LEU A 114 -5.57 7.53 5.40
C LEU A 114 -6.42 6.27 5.18
N VAL A 115 -6.85 6.05 3.95
CA VAL A 115 -7.46 4.79 3.52
C VAL A 115 -6.63 4.22 2.39
N ILE A 116 -6.06 3.03 2.59
CA ILE A 116 -5.27 2.32 1.58
C ILE A 116 -6.17 1.33 0.86
N PHE A 117 -6.19 1.40 -0.47
CA PHE A 117 -6.94 0.49 -1.34
C PHE A 117 -5.96 -0.43 -2.06
N ASP A 118 -6.07 -1.74 -1.84
CA ASP A 118 -5.31 -2.76 -2.59
C ASP A 118 -6.16 -3.25 -3.76
N PHE A 119 -5.77 -2.87 -4.98
CA PHE A 119 -6.51 -3.17 -6.21
C PHE A 119 -6.19 -4.57 -6.73
N PRO A 120 -7.11 -5.22 -7.46
CA PRO A 120 -6.83 -6.45 -8.19
C PRO A 120 -5.65 -6.34 -9.17
N GLY A 121 -5.13 -7.50 -9.57
CA GLY A 121 -3.92 -7.60 -10.40
C GLY A 121 -3.99 -7.01 -11.81
N HIS A 122 -5.17 -6.56 -12.26
CA HIS A 122 -5.39 -6.01 -13.60
C HIS A 122 -6.25 -4.76 -13.52
N ALA A 123 -5.63 -3.60 -13.34
CA ALA A 123 -6.32 -2.33 -13.15
C ALA A 123 -6.92 -1.72 -14.43
N GLY A 124 -7.01 -2.47 -15.53
CA GLY A 124 -7.45 -1.97 -16.84
C GLY A 124 -8.95 -2.08 -17.14
N THR A 125 -9.76 -2.55 -16.19
CA THR A 125 -11.21 -2.56 -16.37
C THR A 125 -11.82 -1.18 -16.11
N THR A 126 -12.99 -0.90 -16.68
CA THR A 126 -13.68 0.39 -16.48
C THR A 126 -13.94 0.67 -15.00
N GLU A 127 -14.35 -0.34 -14.24
CA GLU A 127 -14.61 -0.23 -12.79
C GLU A 127 -13.36 0.18 -12.02
N LEU A 128 -12.21 -0.40 -12.36
CA LEU A 128 -10.94 -0.09 -11.71
C LEU A 128 -10.37 1.25 -12.15
N LEU A 129 -10.59 1.67 -13.41
CA LEU A 129 -10.26 3.02 -13.85
C LEU A 129 -11.11 4.05 -13.11
N ASN A 130 -12.41 3.83 -12.98
CA ASN A 130 -13.29 4.72 -12.21
C ASN A 130 -12.85 4.80 -10.75
N LEU A 131 -12.54 3.66 -10.11
CA LEU A 131 -12.03 3.66 -8.75
C LEU A 131 -10.67 4.38 -8.64
N SER A 132 -9.82 4.29 -9.69
CA SER A 132 -8.54 5.01 -9.73
C SER A 132 -8.71 6.52 -9.69
N LEU A 133 -9.73 7.05 -10.37
CA LEU A 133 -10.02 8.49 -10.41
C LEU A 133 -10.57 9.03 -9.07
N GLU A 134 -11.08 8.15 -8.23
CA GLU A 134 -11.56 8.47 -6.88
C GLU A 134 -10.47 8.41 -5.80
N MET A 135 -9.26 7.99 -6.15
CA MET A 135 -8.10 8.06 -5.25
C MET A 135 -7.49 9.46 -5.27
N ASP A 136 -6.89 9.90 -4.16
CA ASP A 136 -6.04 11.10 -4.18
C ASP A 136 -4.70 10.79 -4.84
N TYR A 137 -4.15 9.62 -4.51
CA TYR A 137 -2.86 9.16 -5.04
C TYR A 137 -2.91 7.68 -5.39
N ILE A 138 -2.12 7.30 -6.39
CA ILE A 138 -1.89 5.90 -6.73
C ILE A 138 -0.40 5.61 -6.73
N ILE A 139 -0.02 4.51 -6.07
CA ILE A 139 1.30 3.89 -6.20
C ILE A 139 1.18 2.70 -7.14
N SER A 140 1.91 2.73 -8.25
CA SER A 140 1.95 1.63 -9.21
C SER A 140 3.33 0.99 -9.25
N PRO A 141 3.53 -0.17 -8.58
CA PRO A 141 4.78 -0.89 -8.64
C PRO A 141 5.06 -1.43 -10.05
N ILE A 142 6.31 -1.25 -10.50
CA ILE A 142 6.80 -1.73 -11.80
C ILE A 142 8.10 -2.52 -11.62
N GLU A 143 8.32 -3.50 -12.47
CA GLU A 143 9.55 -4.28 -12.54
C GLU A 143 10.32 -3.92 -13.81
N ALA A 144 11.63 -4.16 -13.84
CA ALA A 144 12.48 -3.90 -15.01
C ALA A 144 12.28 -4.98 -16.12
N ASP A 145 11.02 -5.17 -16.50
CA ASP A 145 10.58 -6.08 -17.56
C ASP A 145 9.89 -5.28 -18.68
N PRO A 146 10.49 -5.18 -19.88
CA PRO A 146 9.99 -4.34 -20.96
C PRO A 146 8.53 -4.58 -21.33
N GLN A 147 8.05 -5.85 -21.31
CA GLN A 147 6.67 -6.16 -21.67
C GLN A 147 5.66 -5.59 -20.67
N SER A 148 5.98 -5.65 -19.38
CA SER A 148 5.11 -5.11 -18.34
C SER A 148 5.17 -3.60 -18.22
N LEU A 149 6.29 -2.98 -18.60
CA LEU A 149 6.47 -1.54 -18.54
C LEU A 149 5.53 -0.82 -19.50
N VAL A 150 5.39 -1.29 -20.73
CA VAL A 150 4.49 -0.67 -21.72
C VAL A 150 3.06 -0.54 -21.20
N SER A 151 2.51 -1.60 -20.62
CA SER A 151 1.14 -1.57 -20.06
C SER A 151 1.03 -0.68 -18.82
N SER A 152 2.07 -0.64 -17.97
CA SER A 152 2.10 0.20 -16.77
C SER A 152 2.15 1.69 -17.12
N PHE A 153 2.95 2.05 -18.13
CA PHE A 153 3.01 3.42 -18.63
C PHE A 153 1.71 3.84 -19.33
N ALA A 154 1.10 2.96 -20.11
CA ALA A 154 -0.19 3.22 -20.74
C ALA A 154 -1.28 3.47 -19.67
N TYR A 155 -1.30 2.68 -18.61
CA TYR A 155 -2.22 2.87 -17.50
C TYR A 155 -1.99 4.22 -16.79
N ALA A 156 -0.74 4.55 -16.45
CA ALA A 156 -0.40 5.82 -15.81
C ALA A 156 -0.84 7.02 -16.65
N LYS A 157 -0.59 6.96 -17.97
CA LYS A 157 -1.02 7.98 -18.92
C LYS A 157 -2.55 8.10 -18.98
N THR A 158 -3.26 6.96 -19.07
CA THR A 158 -4.73 6.95 -19.08
C THR A 158 -5.32 7.58 -17.82
N VAL A 159 -4.84 7.20 -16.63
CA VAL A 159 -5.34 7.78 -15.36
C VAL A 159 -5.06 9.28 -15.29
N ARG A 160 -3.88 9.73 -15.71
CA ARG A 160 -3.53 11.15 -15.74
C ARG A 160 -4.42 11.92 -16.73
N ASP A 161 -4.55 11.44 -17.95
CA ASP A 161 -5.29 12.14 -19.00
C ASP A 161 -6.79 12.22 -18.65
N LEU A 162 -7.36 11.18 -18.06
CA LEU A 162 -8.73 11.20 -17.53
C LEU A 162 -8.85 12.12 -16.32
N GLY A 163 -7.88 12.11 -15.39
CA GLY A 163 -7.87 12.99 -14.22
C GLY A 163 -7.84 14.47 -14.58
N ILE A 164 -7.14 14.83 -15.66
CA ILE A 164 -7.12 16.20 -16.17
C ILE A 164 -8.42 16.56 -16.89
N SER A 165 -9.04 15.60 -17.58
CA SER A 165 -10.23 15.83 -18.43
C SER A 165 -11.53 15.87 -17.65
N LEU A 166 -11.57 15.28 -16.46
CA LEU A 166 -12.76 15.16 -15.63
C LEU A 166 -12.68 16.13 -14.44
N GLU A 167 -13.54 17.14 -14.43
CA GLU A 167 -13.57 18.18 -13.38
C GLU A 167 -13.80 17.63 -11.96
N ASP A 168 -14.50 16.49 -11.86
CA ASP A 168 -14.83 15.84 -10.58
C ASP A 168 -13.85 14.75 -10.17
N ALA A 169 -12.78 14.50 -10.93
CA ALA A 169 -11.77 13.50 -10.58
C ALA A 169 -11.00 13.93 -9.33
N ARG A 170 -10.91 13.01 -8.37
CA ARG A 170 -10.18 13.25 -7.13
C ARG A 170 -8.67 13.08 -7.29
N ILE A 171 -8.23 12.33 -8.30
CA ILE A 171 -6.83 11.94 -8.49
C ILE A 171 -5.92 13.17 -8.65
N GLN A 172 -4.91 13.28 -7.79
CA GLN A 172 -3.90 14.32 -7.82
C GLN A 172 -2.63 13.83 -8.53
N ASP A 173 -2.26 12.55 -8.29
CA ASP A 173 -1.06 11.98 -8.92
C ASP A 173 -1.09 10.44 -8.93
N LEU A 174 -0.43 9.88 -9.94
CA LEU A 174 -0.07 8.47 -10.02
C LEU A 174 1.46 8.37 -10.17
N LEU A 175 2.11 7.70 -9.21
CA LEU A 175 3.55 7.52 -9.22
C LEU A 175 3.90 6.06 -9.47
N LEU A 176 4.78 5.84 -10.45
CA LEU A 176 5.38 4.53 -10.68
C LEU A 176 6.51 4.31 -9.67
N LEU A 177 6.62 3.09 -9.13
CA LEU A 177 7.64 2.69 -8.17
C LEU A 177 8.44 1.51 -8.71
N TRP A 178 9.72 1.70 -8.95
CA TRP A 178 10.63 0.60 -9.27
C TRP A 178 10.68 -0.40 -8.12
N ASN A 179 10.21 -1.63 -8.37
CA ASN A 179 10.15 -2.70 -7.37
C ASN A 179 10.92 -3.95 -7.82
N LYS A 180 11.35 -4.74 -6.84
CA LYS A 180 12.13 -5.98 -7.03
C LYS A 180 13.42 -5.78 -7.83
N ILE A 181 14.04 -4.61 -7.71
CA ILE A 181 15.27 -4.30 -8.44
C ILE A 181 16.42 -5.14 -7.91
N ASN A 182 17.07 -5.88 -8.80
CA ASN A 182 18.30 -6.59 -8.47
C ASN A 182 19.47 -5.61 -8.47
N ARG A 183 20.16 -5.49 -7.34
CA ARG A 183 21.32 -4.58 -7.18
C ARG A 183 22.49 -4.87 -8.11
N SER A 184 22.64 -6.13 -8.52
CA SER A 184 23.71 -6.57 -9.43
C SER A 184 23.32 -6.51 -10.92
N ALA A 185 22.05 -6.22 -11.24
CA ALA A 185 21.60 -6.13 -12.62
C ALA A 185 22.01 -4.80 -13.25
N SER A 186 22.11 -4.79 -14.60
CA SER A 186 22.29 -3.55 -15.36
C SER A 186 21.15 -2.58 -15.14
N THR A 187 21.46 -1.29 -15.00
CA THR A 187 20.46 -0.22 -14.83
C THR A 187 19.93 0.29 -16.17
N VAL A 188 20.44 -0.16 -17.30
CA VAL A 188 20.11 0.36 -18.65
C VAL A 188 18.60 0.43 -18.90
N VAL A 189 17.85 -0.63 -18.56
CA VAL A 189 16.40 -0.64 -18.72
C VAL A 189 15.73 0.37 -17.80
N ILE A 190 16.17 0.45 -16.55
CA ILE A 190 15.63 1.38 -15.56
C ILE A 190 15.88 2.82 -16.00
N ASP A 191 17.09 3.13 -16.41
CA ASP A 191 17.49 4.49 -16.82
C ASP A 191 16.72 4.90 -18.08
N HIS A 192 16.66 4.03 -19.10
CA HIS A 192 15.90 4.26 -20.32
C HIS A 192 14.42 4.57 -20.06
N TYR A 193 13.76 3.73 -19.27
CA TYR A 193 12.34 3.95 -18.98
C TYR A 193 12.09 5.07 -17.96
N SER A 194 13.06 5.40 -17.11
CA SER A 194 12.97 6.60 -16.27
C SER A 194 13.05 7.89 -17.09
N ASP A 195 13.88 7.90 -18.14
CA ASP A 195 13.94 9.04 -19.06
C ASP A 195 12.69 9.12 -19.95
N TYR A 196 12.14 7.96 -20.38
CA TYR A 196 10.86 7.90 -21.07
C TYR A 196 9.72 8.46 -20.19
N ALA A 197 9.65 8.08 -18.92
CA ALA A 197 8.66 8.61 -17.99
C ALA A 197 8.71 10.14 -17.92
N LYS A 198 9.91 10.71 -17.80
CA LYS A 198 10.10 12.17 -17.79
C LYS A 198 9.62 12.82 -19.08
N SER A 199 9.91 12.21 -20.26
CA SER A 199 9.48 12.75 -21.56
C SER A 199 7.97 12.72 -21.75
N GLU A 200 7.27 11.79 -21.09
CA GLU A 200 5.81 11.64 -21.14
C GLU A 200 5.11 12.30 -19.94
N ASP A 201 5.84 13.04 -19.10
CA ASP A 201 5.31 13.69 -17.90
C ASP A 201 4.63 12.69 -16.94
N ILE A 202 5.22 11.51 -16.77
CA ILE A 202 4.78 10.46 -15.85
C ILE A 202 5.69 10.46 -14.62
N ASN A 203 5.09 10.59 -13.44
CA ASN A 203 5.83 10.67 -12.21
C ASN A 203 6.36 9.30 -11.74
N LEU A 204 7.61 9.31 -11.27
CA LEU A 204 8.26 8.18 -10.62
C LEU A 204 8.68 8.56 -9.20
N PHE A 205 8.72 7.56 -8.32
CA PHE A 205 9.44 7.70 -7.06
C PHE A 205 10.95 7.77 -7.33
N ASP A 206 11.65 8.61 -6.59
CA ASP A 206 13.12 8.67 -6.61
C ASP A 206 13.71 7.39 -5.99
N THR A 207 13.00 6.85 -4.99
CA THR A 207 13.38 5.63 -4.29
C THR A 207 13.06 4.39 -5.13
N ARG A 208 13.92 3.37 -4.99
CA ARG A 208 13.74 2.03 -5.60
C ARG A 208 13.64 0.99 -4.52
N ILE A 209 12.75 0.01 -4.70
CA ILE A 209 12.63 -1.15 -3.80
C ILE A 209 13.43 -2.30 -4.39
N TYR A 210 14.37 -2.78 -3.60
CA TYR A 210 15.28 -3.86 -4.01
C TYR A 210 14.69 -5.23 -3.71
N HIS A 211 14.98 -6.18 -4.60
CA HIS A 211 14.61 -7.58 -4.40
C HIS A 211 15.22 -8.10 -3.10
N SER A 212 14.38 -8.71 -2.26
CA SER A 212 14.81 -9.32 -1.01
C SER A 212 13.87 -10.44 -0.59
N VAL A 213 14.45 -11.57 -0.21
CA VAL A 213 13.70 -12.70 0.39
C VAL A 213 13.01 -12.31 1.71
N LYS A 214 13.38 -11.17 2.29
CA LYS A 214 12.76 -10.66 3.53
C LYS A 214 11.27 -10.37 3.35
N PHE A 215 10.83 -9.96 2.15
CA PHE A 215 9.41 -9.71 1.85
C PHE A 215 8.52 -10.95 1.96
N ALA A 216 9.09 -12.16 2.00
CA ALA A 216 8.36 -13.38 2.26
C ALA A 216 8.19 -13.72 3.76
N ARG A 217 8.78 -12.92 4.66
CA ARG A 217 8.77 -13.19 6.10
C ARG A 217 7.51 -12.63 6.74
N GLU A 218 6.52 -13.49 6.91
CA GLU A 218 5.29 -13.21 7.66
C GLU A 218 5.45 -13.65 9.12
N LEU A 219 4.46 -13.31 9.97
CA LEU A 219 4.38 -13.85 11.32
C LEU A 219 4.28 -15.38 11.22
N ALA A 220 5.13 -16.08 11.94
CA ALA A 220 5.24 -17.53 11.91
C ALA A 220 5.58 -18.05 13.31
N GLN A 221 5.61 -19.37 13.48
CA GLN A 221 5.90 -20.04 14.77
C GLN A 221 7.27 -19.66 15.38
N GLY A 222 8.18 -19.06 14.60
CA GLY A 222 9.46 -18.51 15.07
C GLY A 222 9.36 -17.16 15.84
N GLY A 223 8.15 -16.61 16.01
CA GLY A 223 7.89 -15.41 16.77
C GLY A 223 8.02 -14.09 15.99
N VAL A 224 7.93 -12.98 16.72
CA VAL A 224 7.79 -11.63 16.14
C VAL A 224 9.12 -11.02 15.62
N LYS A 225 10.26 -11.56 16.01
CA LYS A 225 11.59 -10.96 15.74
C LYS A 225 12.06 -11.02 14.28
N GLY A 226 11.44 -11.84 13.45
CA GLY A 226 11.82 -12.02 12.05
C GLY A 226 10.83 -11.45 11.05
N VAL A 227 9.76 -10.83 11.52
CA VAL A 227 8.64 -10.36 10.72
C VAL A 227 9.04 -9.21 9.82
N PHE A 228 8.66 -9.29 8.54
CA PHE A 228 8.80 -8.22 7.57
C PHE A 228 7.44 -7.75 7.03
N ARG A 229 6.50 -8.67 6.82
CA ARG A 229 5.11 -8.36 6.45
C ARG A 229 4.18 -8.88 7.55
N SER A 230 3.40 -7.98 8.09
CA SER A 230 2.38 -8.32 9.08
C SER A 230 1.30 -7.23 9.11
N SER A 231 0.10 -7.65 9.38
CA SER A 231 -1.02 -6.75 9.63
C SER A 231 -1.11 -6.32 11.11
N TYR A 232 -0.28 -6.90 11.99
CA TYR A 232 -0.24 -6.60 13.43
C TYR A 232 1.05 -5.91 13.88
N LEU A 233 2.11 -5.97 13.09
CA LEU A 233 3.43 -5.48 13.46
C LEU A 233 4.10 -4.74 12.29
N PRO A 234 4.89 -3.70 12.54
CA PRO A 234 5.73 -3.12 11.50
C PRO A 234 6.92 -4.07 11.22
N PRO A 235 7.51 -4.02 10.01
CA PRO A 235 8.74 -4.76 9.74
C PRO A 235 9.84 -4.33 10.68
N VAL A 236 10.58 -5.29 11.22
CA VAL A 236 11.71 -5.01 12.12
C VAL A 236 12.72 -4.09 11.44
N ALA A 237 13.10 -2.99 12.10
CA ALA A 237 13.93 -1.93 11.52
C ALA A 237 15.24 -2.44 10.90
N SER A 238 15.93 -3.38 11.56
CA SER A 238 17.16 -3.99 11.05
C SER A 238 16.97 -4.80 9.75
N LEU A 239 15.76 -5.34 9.53
CA LEU A 239 15.43 -6.07 8.31
C LEU A 239 15.17 -5.14 7.13
N ARG A 240 14.75 -3.90 7.37
CA ARG A 240 14.48 -2.92 6.31
C ARG A 240 15.75 -2.36 5.66
N THR A 241 16.88 -2.43 6.37
CA THR A 241 18.18 -1.96 5.86
C THR A 241 18.50 -2.60 4.51
N GLY A 242 18.82 -1.76 3.53
CA GLY A 242 19.18 -2.15 2.18
C GLY A 242 18.00 -2.60 1.30
N THR A 243 16.75 -2.48 1.72
CA THR A 243 15.58 -2.81 0.88
C THR A 243 15.02 -1.60 0.13
N GLY A 244 15.36 -0.37 0.51
CA GLY A 244 14.76 0.87 0.01
C GLY A 244 13.46 1.25 0.72
N VAL A 245 12.95 0.42 1.63
CA VAL A 245 11.64 0.63 2.28
C VAL A 245 11.63 1.89 3.15
N ASN A 246 12.69 2.16 3.92
CA ASN A 246 12.72 3.33 4.80
C ASN A 246 12.65 4.63 3.98
N GLU A 247 13.51 4.72 2.97
CA GLU A 247 13.61 5.87 2.08
C GLU A 247 12.29 6.09 1.32
N TRP A 248 11.68 5.00 0.87
CA TRP A 248 10.40 5.04 0.17
C TRP A 248 9.25 5.50 1.08
N VAL A 249 9.15 5.02 2.31
CA VAL A 249 8.12 5.46 3.25
C VAL A 249 8.24 6.95 3.57
N GLU A 250 9.45 7.46 3.76
CA GLU A 250 9.68 8.90 3.95
C GLU A 250 9.28 9.71 2.70
N GLU A 251 9.60 9.19 1.52
CA GLU A 251 9.21 9.82 0.26
C GLU A 251 7.69 9.85 0.08
N VAL A 252 6.98 8.76 0.40
CA VAL A 252 5.51 8.68 0.40
C VAL A 252 4.92 9.74 1.34
N CYS A 253 5.38 9.81 2.58
CA CYS A 253 4.89 10.79 3.54
C CYS A 253 5.08 12.22 3.04
N ARG A 254 6.24 12.53 2.49
CA ARG A 254 6.56 13.86 1.96
C ARG A 254 5.72 14.22 0.74
N ARG A 255 5.64 13.33 -0.27
CA ARG A 255 4.94 13.60 -1.53
C ARG A 255 3.43 13.69 -1.35
N PHE A 256 2.86 12.83 -0.51
CA PHE A 256 1.43 12.76 -0.29
C PHE A 256 0.97 13.55 0.93
N LYS A 257 1.86 14.29 1.57
CA LYS A 257 1.58 15.12 2.75
C LYS A 257 0.90 14.34 3.88
N ILE A 258 1.32 13.09 4.07
CA ILE A 258 0.81 12.23 5.15
C ILE A 258 1.60 12.57 6.43
N SER A 259 0.92 13.13 7.40
CA SER A 259 1.48 13.49 8.70
C SER A 259 0.51 13.19 9.84
N THR A 260 0.99 13.24 11.06
CA THR A 260 0.20 13.14 12.29
C THR A 260 -0.43 14.47 12.73
N GLU A 261 0.01 15.56 12.13
CA GLU A 261 -0.46 16.93 12.41
C GLU A 261 -1.62 17.34 11.52
#